data_a40a9f75d356cc96b977f24f852946cc
#
_entry.id   a40a9f75d356cc96b977f24f852946cc
#
_cell.length_a   1.000
_cell.length_b   1.000
_cell.length_c   1.000
_cell.angle_alpha   90.00
_cell.angle_beta   90.00
_cell.angle_gamma   90.00
#
_symmetry.space_group_name_H-M   'P 1'
#
loop_
_entity.id
_entity.type
_entity.pdbx_description
1 polymer ?
#
loop_
_entity_poly.entity_id
_entity_poly.type
_entity_poly.pdbx_seq_one_letter_code
_entity_poly.pdbx_strand_id
1 'polypeptide(L)'
;MNIGIRQHGRWIPIAIAALGFVLVVSGVAAADRSTAPGTFVGSDLITEDVEAAAKFYRGLFDWDMAKAGDGYSIHHKGRLIASISGIEDGDPEVSRSFWLVGIVVNNLKGSISAAQKNGAEVVEKPRKVSGGYGTFAVIRDAENAPVMLIQPGKTPVGGTTGPGAWVWAELWTDDIVKASQFYTDVVGVGHEGYDRGGKPYHVFTSQGTYRAGIIEIPEELETVKPGWA
;
A
#
# COMPACT_ATOMS: atom_id res chain seq x y z
N MET A 1 14.18 0.69 21.05
CA MET A 1 13.80 -0.72 21.06
C MET A 1 14.41 -1.33 19.80
N ASN A 2 15.48 -2.13 19.95
CA ASN A 2 16.16 -2.69 18.79
C ASN A 2 15.48 -4.01 18.40
N ILE A 3 14.87 -4.04 17.23
CA ILE A 3 14.36 -5.27 16.62
C ILE A 3 15.44 -5.75 15.65
N GLY A 4 16.01 -6.90 15.89
CA GLY A 4 17.06 -7.50 15.07
C GLY A 4 16.67 -8.87 14.56
N ILE A 5 17.13 -9.24 13.38
CA ILE A 5 16.98 -10.57 12.80
C ILE A 5 18.21 -11.40 13.14
N ARG A 6 18.03 -12.65 13.54
CA ARG A 6 19.12 -13.56 13.91
C ARG A 6 19.55 -14.39 12.70
N GLN A 7 20.76 -14.14 12.20
CA GLN A 7 21.41 -15.00 11.21
C GLN A 7 22.75 -15.47 11.79
N HIS A 8 22.94 -16.76 11.87
CA HIS A 8 24.20 -17.41 12.30
C HIS A 8 24.81 -16.93 13.64
N GLY A 9 23.95 -16.71 14.65
CA GLY A 9 24.44 -16.41 16.01
C GLY A 9 24.92 -14.98 16.27
N ARG A 10 24.86 -14.07 15.30
CA ARG A 10 25.17 -12.63 15.48
C ARG A 10 23.93 -11.79 15.22
N TRP A 11 23.65 -10.85 16.11
CA TRP A 11 22.62 -9.84 15.92
C TRP A 11 23.15 -8.75 15.00
N ILE A 12 22.48 -8.54 13.88
CA ILE A 12 22.70 -7.36 13.01
C ILE A 12 21.66 -6.34 13.41
N PRO A 13 22.05 -5.16 13.92
CA PRO A 13 21.07 -4.11 14.21
C PRO A 13 20.55 -3.54 12.89
N ILE A 14 19.27 -3.76 12.61
CA ILE A 14 18.57 -3.01 11.56
C ILE A 14 18.34 -1.61 12.13
N ALA A 15 19.16 -0.64 11.72
CA ALA A 15 18.91 0.74 11.98
C ALA A 15 17.73 1.19 11.09
N ILE A 16 16.51 1.09 11.64
CA ILE A 16 15.37 1.80 11.08
C ILE A 16 15.65 3.28 11.32
N ALA A 17 16.21 3.94 10.32
CA ALA A 17 16.32 5.40 10.33
C ALA A 17 14.89 5.96 10.17
N ALA A 18 14.21 6.14 11.30
CA ALA A 18 13.01 6.95 11.37
C ALA A 18 13.43 8.40 11.09
N LEU A 19 13.54 8.74 9.80
CA LEU A 19 13.74 10.13 9.40
C LEU A 19 12.41 10.85 9.57
N GLY A 20 12.35 11.73 10.58
CA GLY A 20 11.26 12.64 10.80
C GLY A 20 11.02 13.50 9.56
N PHE A 21 9.91 13.23 8.88
CA PHE A 21 9.41 14.06 7.80
C PHE A 21 8.67 15.24 8.41
N VAL A 22 9.31 16.42 8.47
CA VAL A 22 8.59 17.66 8.72
C VAL A 22 7.95 18.10 7.42
N LEU A 23 6.73 17.65 7.18
CA LEU A 23 5.86 18.19 6.13
C LEU A 23 5.41 19.58 6.60
N VAL A 24 5.96 20.64 6.00
CA VAL A 24 5.35 21.97 6.06
C VAL A 24 4.06 21.92 5.21
N VAL A 25 2.96 21.61 5.85
CA VAL A 25 1.63 21.68 5.22
C VAL A 25 1.18 23.11 5.24
N SER A 26 1.39 23.85 4.14
CA SER A 26 0.70 25.11 3.89
C SER A 26 -0.79 24.82 3.80
N GLY A 27 -1.59 25.43 4.70
CA GLY A 27 -3.01 25.17 4.82
C GLY A 27 -3.81 25.60 3.58
N VAL A 28 -4.05 24.63 2.70
CA VAL A 28 -5.12 24.71 1.69
C VAL A 28 -6.25 23.84 2.21
N ALA A 29 -7.47 24.39 2.28
CA ALA A 29 -8.65 23.66 2.69
C ALA A 29 -8.71 22.31 1.96
N ALA A 30 -8.73 21.23 2.74
CA ALA A 30 -8.70 19.87 2.22
C ALA A 30 -10.03 19.56 1.52
N ALA A 31 -10.10 19.77 0.21
CA ALA A 31 -10.99 18.96 -0.61
C ALA A 31 -10.68 17.49 -0.29
N ASP A 32 -11.70 16.64 -0.22
CA ASP A 32 -11.53 15.22 0.11
C ASP A 32 -10.58 14.57 -0.92
N ARG A 33 -9.29 14.58 -0.62
CA ARG A 33 -8.22 14.10 -1.51
C ARG A 33 -8.18 12.58 -1.60
N SER A 34 -9.06 11.90 -0.87
CA SER A 34 -9.09 10.43 -0.80
C SER A 34 -9.51 9.74 -2.10
N THR A 35 -10.04 10.50 -3.07
CA THR A 35 -10.50 9.97 -4.35
C THR A 35 -9.58 10.30 -5.53
N ALA A 36 -8.52 11.07 -5.33
CA ALA A 36 -7.60 11.39 -6.42
C ALA A 36 -6.78 10.15 -6.82
N PRO A 37 -6.51 9.93 -8.13
CA PRO A 37 -5.68 8.83 -8.59
C PRO A 37 -4.33 8.79 -7.87
N GLY A 38 -3.85 7.60 -7.58
CA GLY A 38 -2.61 7.40 -6.86
C GLY A 38 -2.69 7.63 -5.35
N THR A 39 -3.86 8.05 -4.83
CA THR A 39 -4.02 8.15 -3.38
C THR A 39 -4.00 6.76 -2.75
N PHE A 40 -3.14 6.59 -1.78
CA PHE A 40 -3.16 5.46 -0.88
C PHE A 40 -4.35 5.61 0.08
N VAL A 41 -5.27 4.68 0.07
CA VAL A 41 -6.52 4.77 0.85
C VAL A 41 -6.67 3.72 1.93
N GLY A 42 -5.74 2.79 2.00
CA GLY A 42 -5.74 1.74 3.01
C GLY A 42 -4.94 0.53 2.56
N SER A 43 -4.89 -0.46 3.42
CA SER A 43 -4.25 -1.75 3.13
C SER A 43 -5.07 -2.88 3.71
N ASP A 44 -5.06 -4.02 3.02
CA ASP A 44 -5.61 -5.25 3.57
C ASP A 44 -4.47 -6.11 4.12
N LEU A 45 -4.55 -6.49 5.40
CA LEU A 45 -3.63 -7.45 5.98
C LEU A 45 -4.06 -8.86 5.58
N ILE A 46 -3.23 -9.51 4.79
CA ILE A 46 -3.37 -10.91 4.45
C ILE A 46 -2.49 -11.69 5.43
N THR A 47 -3.07 -12.61 6.23
CA THR A 47 -2.36 -13.23 7.35
C THR A 47 -2.74 -14.68 7.57
N GLU A 48 -1.80 -15.47 8.09
CA GLU A 48 -2.04 -16.85 8.50
C GLU A 48 -2.92 -16.95 9.75
N ASP A 49 -2.92 -15.93 10.62
CA ASP A 49 -3.70 -15.91 11.87
C ASP A 49 -4.46 -14.58 12.03
N VAL A 50 -5.68 -14.58 11.53
CA VAL A 50 -6.59 -13.42 11.55
C VAL A 50 -6.89 -12.95 12.97
N GLU A 51 -7.07 -13.88 13.93
CA GLU A 51 -7.43 -13.53 15.31
C GLU A 51 -6.23 -12.95 16.07
N ALA A 52 -5.04 -13.53 15.90
CA ALA A 52 -3.81 -12.99 16.48
C ALA A 52 -3.49 -11.60 15.93
N ALA A 53 -3.61 -11.40 14.62
CA ALA A 53 -3.42 -10.11 13.98
C ALA A 53 -4.43 -9.07 14.48
N ALA A 54 -5.71 -9.40 14.50
CA ALA A 54 -6.76 -8.52 15.00
C ALA A 54 -6.53 -8.13 16.48
N LYS A 55 -6.13 -9.09 17.33
CA LYS A 55 -5.78 -8.82 18.73
C LYS A 55 -4.58 -7.88 18.86
N PHE A 56 -3.53 -8.10 18.07
CA PHE A 56 -2.32 -7.28 18.06
C PHE A 56 -2.63 -5.83 17.68
N TYR A 57 -3.26 -5.61 16.53
CA TYR A 57 -3.52 -4.26 16.03
C TYR A 57 -4.58 -3.52 16.86
N ARG A 58 -5.57 -4.21 17.43
CA ARG A 58 -6.52 -3.62 18.39
C ARG A 58 -5.84 -3.14 19.68
N GLY A 59 -4.77 -3.82 20.10
CA GLY A 59 -3.97 -3.39 21.25
C GLY A 59 -2.98 -2.27 20.95
N LEU A 60 -2.66 -2.05 19.67
CA LEU A 60 -1.64 -1.09 19.26
C LEU A 60 -2.25 0.25 18.81
N PHE A 61 -3.38 0.22 18.14
CA PHE A 61 -4.06 1.38 17.58
C PHE A 61 -5.50 1.50 18.13
N ASP A 62 -6.00 2.72 18.19
CA ASP A 62 -7.40 3.03 18.47
C ASP A 62 -8.26 2.82 17.21
N TRP A 63 -8.27 1.60 16.71
CA TRP A 63 -9.01 1.19 15.53
C TRP A 63 -10.28 0.42 15.91
N ASP A 64 -11.40 0.83 15.32
CA ASP A 64 -12.65 0.07 15.42
C ASP A 64 -12.60 -1.10 14.44
N MET A 65 -12.71 -2.32 14.97
CA MET A 65 -12.70 -3.55 14.18
C MET A 65 -14.04 -4.28 14.30
N ALA A 66 -14.69 -4.50 13.16
CA ALA A 66 -15.92 -5.26 13.06
C ALA A 66 -15.70 -6.56 12.27
N LYS A 67 -16.33 -7.65 12.69
CA LYS A 67 -16.31 -8.91 11.93
C LYS A 67 -16.88 -8.68 10.53
N ALA A 68 -16.20 -9.21 9.52
CA ALA A 68 -16.57 -9.15 8.10
C ALA A 68 -16.23 -10.50 7.44
N GLY A 69 -17.20 -11.39 7.32
CA GLY A 69 -16.94 -12.78 6.94
C GLY A 69 -16.00 -13.46 7.94
N ASP A 70 -14.97 -14.12 7.43
CA ASP A 70 -13.95 -14.79 8.25
C ASP A 70 -12.85 -13.84 8.75
N GLY A 71 -12.92 -12.56 8.34
CA GLY A 71 -11.95 -11.53 8.68
C GLY A 71 -12.52 -10.38 9.48
N TYR A 72 -11.91 -9.22 9.35
CA TYR A 72 -12.30 -7.97 9.98
C TYR A 72 -12.24 -6.80 9.03
N SER A 73 -13.20 -5.88 9.11
CA SER A 73 -13.06 -4.51 8.60
C SER A 73 -12.50 -3.63 9.71
N ILE A 74 -11.59 -2.73 9.32
CA ILE A 74 -10.93 -1.80 10.25
C ILE A 74 -11.33 -0.39 9.91
N HIS A 75 -11.85 0.32 10.92
CA HIS A 75 -12.25 1.71 10.80
C HIS A 75 -11.41 2.58 11.73
N HIS A 76 -11.09 3.77 11.27
CA HIS A 76 -10.47 4.83 12.06
C HIS A 76 -11.28 6.10 11.88
N LYS A 77 -11.78 6.66 12.99
CA LYS A 77 -12.67 7.85 12.99
C LYS A 77 -13.88 7.68 12.06
N GLY A 78 -14.48 6.49 12.07
CA GLY A 78 -15.67 6.16 11.30
C GLY A 78 -15.44 5.91 9.80
N ARG A 79 -14.21 5.90 9.32
CA ARG A 79 -13.87 5.62 7.90
C ARG A 79 -13.18 4.27 7.78
N LEU A 80 -13.56 3.48 6.79
CA LEU A 80 -12.86 2.24 6.45
C LEU A 80 -11.43 2.57 6.01
N ILE A 81 -10.43 1.97 6.66
CA ILE A 81 -9.01 2.21 6.37
C ILE A 81 -8.25 0.93 6.03
N ALA A 82 -8.79 -0.24 6.40
CA ALA A 82 -8.12 -1.52 6.19
C ALA A 82 -9.10 -2.69 6.35
N SER A 83 -8.66 -3.88 5.98
CA SER A 83 -9.26 -5.14 6.43
C SER A 83 -8.18 -6.12 6.90
N ILE A 84 -8.62 -7.20 7.56
CA ILE A 84 -7.78 -8.37 7.87
C ILE A 84 -8.46 -9.58 7.27
N SER A 85 -7.75 -10.34 6.46
CA SER A 85 -8.23 -11.54 5.81
C SER A 85 -7.23 -12.68 5.96
N GLY A 86 -7.72 -13.91 5.98
CA GLY A 86 -6.86 -15.10 5.97
C GLY A 86 -6.18 -15.30 4.62
N ILE A 87 -5.03 -15.96 4.64
CA ILE A 87 -4.41 -16.48 3.42
C ILE A 87 -5.31 -17.60 2.90
N GLU A 88 -5.71 -17.53 1.62
CA GLU A 88 -6.45 -18.63 1.01
C GLU A 88 -5.55 -19.85 0.85
N ASP A 89 -6.05 -21.02 1.26
CA ASP A 89 -5.32 -22.29 1.13
C ASP A 89 -4.97 -22.55 -0.33
N GLY A 90 -3.68 -22.69 -0.62
CA GLY A 90 -3.18 -23.08 -1.93
C GLY A 90 -2.55 -21.98 -2.78
N ASP A 91 -2.39 -20.75 -2.27
CA ASP A 91 -1.53 -19.77 -2.92
C ASP A 91 -0.05 -20.00 -2.51
N PRO A 92 0.77 -20.66 -3.37
CA PRO A 92 2.15 -21.01 -3.03
C PRO A 92 3.07 -19.77 -2.92
N GLU A 93 2.62 -18.62 -3.40
CA GLU A 93 3.40 -17.38 -3.38
C GLU A 93 3.13 -16.55 -2.13
N VAL A 94 2.07 -16.85 -1.39
CA VAL A 94 1.73 -16.19 -0.11
C VAL A 94 2.14 -17.10 1.04
N SER A 95 3.43 -17.10 1.35
CA SER A 95 3.97 -17.88 2.49
C SER A 95 4.13 -17.05 3.77
N ARG A 96 3.70 -15.80 3.79
CA ARG A 96 3.84 -14.88 4.93
C ARG A 96 2.74 -13.85 4.95
N SER A 97 2.42 -13.38 6.16
CA SER A 97 1.55 -12.23 6.33
C SER A 97 2.17 -10.96 5.72
N PHE A 98 1.36 -10.18 4.98
CA PHE A 98 1.77 -8.92 4.38
C PHE A 98 0.60 -7.94 4.29
N TRP A 99 0.91 -6.65 4.15
CA TRP A 99 -0.05 -5.61 3.86
C TRP A 99 -0.20 -5.41 2.35
N LEU A 100 -1.39 -5.67 1.82
CA LEU A 100 -1.75 -5.42 0.43
C LEU A 100 -2.19 -3.96 0.29
N VAL A 101 -1.36 -3.14 -0.31
CA VAL A 101 -1.60 -1.70 -0.47
C VAL A 101 -2.73 -1.43 -1.45
N GLY A 102 -3.62 -0.50 -1.09
CA GLY A 102 -4.75 -0.07 -1.92
C GLY A 102 -4.55 1.33 -2.51
N ILE A 103 -4.57 1.44 -3.84
CA ILE A 103 -4.34 2.68 -4.59
C ILE A 103 -5.59 3.06 -5.39
N VAL A 104 -5.99 4.32 -5.30
CA VAL A 104 -7.13 4.85 -6.05
C VAL A 104 -6.82 4.96 -7.54
N VAL A 105 -7.78 4.50 -8.36
CA VAL A 105 -7.80 4.71 -9.81
C VAL A 105 -9.15 5.32 -10.25
N ASN A 106 -9.15 6.14 -11.29
CA ASN A 106 -10.38 6.75 -11.80
C ASN A 106 -11.25 5.79 -12.61
N ASN A 107 -10.63 4.83 -13.28
CA ASN A 107 -11.29 3.88 -14.18
C ASN A 107 -10.67 2.49 -14.03
N LEU A 108 -11.21 1.70 -13.14
CA LEU A 108 -10.68 0.38 -12.80
C LEU A 108 -10.54 -0.54 -14.03
N LYS A 109 -11.53 -0.53 -14.92
CA LYS A 109 -11.46 -1.33 -16.15
C LYS A 109 -10.32 -0.90 -17.06
N GLY A 110 -10.15 0.42 -17.23
CA GLY A 110 -9.05 0.99 -18.02
C GLY A 110 -7.69 0.68 -17.40
N SER A 111 -7.56 0.85 -16.08
CA SER A 111 -6.35 0.54 -15.33
C SER A 111 -5.96 -0.94 -15.43
N ILE A 112 -6.91 -1.85 -15.30
CA ILE A 112 -6.64 -3.30 -15.48
C ILE A 112 -6.16 -3.60 -16.91
N SER A 113 -6.81 -3.00 -17.92
CA SER A 113 -6.39 -3.19 -19.31
C SER A 113 -4.99 -2.64 -19.57
N ALA A 114 -4.65 -1.49 -18.98
CA ALA A 114 -3.30 -0.92 -19.06
C ALA A 114 -2.29 -1.82 -18.33
N ALA A 115 -2.62 -2.30 -17.12
CA ALA A 115 -1.77 -3.18 -16.34
C ALA A 115 -1.41 -4.46 -17.13
N GLN A 116 -2.41 -5.14 -17.70
CA GLN A 116 -2.18 -6.34 -18.51
C GLN A 116 -1.30 -6.08 -19.75
N LYS A 117 -1.47 -4.93 -20.42
CA LYS A 117 -0.61 -4.54 -21.54
C LYS A 117 0.83 -4.29 -21.13
N ASN A 118 1.05 -3.87 -19.88
CA ASN A 118 2.37 -3.62 -19.31
C ASN A 118 2.90 -4.81 -18.49
N GLY A 119 2.37 -6.03 -18.70
CA GLY A 119 2.93 -7.26 -18.15
C GLY A 119 2.38 -7.69 -16.78
N ALA A 120 1.36 -7.02 -16.25
CA ALA A 120 0.75 -7.41 -14.99
C ALA A 120 -0.19 -8.61 -15.12
N GLU A 121 -0.30 -9.37 -14.04
CA GLU A 121 -1.29 -10.42 -13.86
C GLU A 121 -2.49 -9.90 -13.03
N VAL A 122 -3.71 -10.34 -13.39
CA VAL A 122 -4.90 -10.06 -12.58
C VAL A 122 -5.12 -11.24 -11.63
N VAL A 123 -4.85 -11.02 -10.35
CA VAL A 123 -5.00 -12.01 -9.27
C VAL A 123 -6.46 -12.10 -8.83
N GLU A 124 -7.08 -10.95 -8.55
CA GLU A 124 -8.50 -10.88 -8.22
C GLU A 124 -9.24 -9.98 -9.21
N LYS A 125 -10.29 -10.55 -9.84
CA LYS A 125 -11.14 -9.81 -10.77
C LYS A 125 -11.95 -8.72 -10.06
N PRO A 126 -12.43 -7.67 -10.79
CA PRO A 126 -13.20 -6.60 -10.20
C PRO A 126 -14.37 -7.09 -9.33
N ARG A 127 -14.37 -6.69 -8.07
CA ARG A 127 -15.40 -7.01 -7.07
C ARG A 127 -15.85 -5.75 -6.34
N LYS A 128 -17.16 -5.63 -6.12
CA LYS A 128 -17.74 -4.53 -5.34
C LYS A 128 -17.52 -4.76 -3.85
N VAL A 129 -17.13 -3.71 -3.15
CA VAL A 129 -17.11 -3.68 -1.68
C VAL A 129 -18.50 -3.32 -1.17
N SER A 130 -19.01 -4.09 -0.21
CA SER A 130 -20.27 -3.81 0.47
C SER A 130 -20.23 -2.43 1.15
N GLY A 131 -21.40 -1.80 1.37
CA GLY A 131 -21.45 -0.48 2.00
C GLY A 131 -21.15 0.69 1.07
N GLY A 132 -21.00 0.46 -0.24
CA GLY A 132 -20.83 1.54 -1.21
C GLY A 132 -19.42 2.10 -1.30
N TYR A 133 -18.42 1.41 -0.75
CA TYR A 133 -17.00 1.84 -0.75
C TYR A 133 -16.35 1.84 -2.13
N GLY A 134 -16.92 1.11 -3.09
CA GLY A 134 -16.43 1.12 -4.46
C GLY A 134 -16.24 -0.28 -5.05
N THR A 135 -15.36 -0.36 -6.03
CA THR A 135 -14.98 -1.61 -6.70
C THR A 135 -13.46 -1.72 -6.69
N PHE A 136 -12.93 -2.88 -6.39
CA PHE A 136 -11.50 -3.12 -6.42
C PHE A 136 -11.14 -4.35 -7.26
N ALA A 137 -9.88 -4.46 -7.62
CA ALA A 137 -9.25 -5.62 -8.18
C ALA A 137 -7.83 -5.73 -7.63
N VAL A 138 -7.28 -6.93 -7.57
CA VAL A 138 -5.88 -7.15 -7.19
C VAL A 138 -5.10 -7.56 -8.43
N ILE A 139 -3.96 -6.94 -8.63
CA ILE A 139 -3.00 -7.28 -9.67
C ILE A 139 -1.64 -7.58 -9.04
N ARG A 140 -0.81 -8.36 -9.73
CA ARG A 140 0.65 -8.33 -9.59
C ARG A 140 1.20 -7.48 -10.70
N ASP A 141 2.02 -6.51 -10.38
CA ASP A 141 2.65 -5.65 -11.39
C ASP A 141 3.72 -6.39 -12.21
N ALA A 142 4.43 -5.69 -13.07
CA ALA A 142 5.43 -6.29 -13.96
C ALA A 142 6.64 -6.91 -13.22
N GLU A 143 6.84 -6.56 -11.94
CA GLU A 143 7.87 -7.12 -11.07
C GLU A 143 7.28 -8.10 -10.03
N ASN A 144 6.03 -8.53 -10.24
CA ASN A 144 5.31 -9.45 -9.38
C ASN A 144 4.90 -8.85 -8.00
N ALA A 145 4.96 -7.53 -7.82
CA ALA A 145 4.50 -6.85 -6.62
C ALA A 145 2.96 -6.80 -6.56
N PRO A 146 2.32 -7.34 -5.51
CA PRO A 146 0.88 -7.29 -5.39
C PRO A 146 0.41 -5.89 -5.01
N VAL A 147 -0.67 -5.43 -5.66
CA VAL A 147 -1.31 -4.14 -5.37
C VAL A 147 -2.81 -4.20 -5.65
N MET A 148 -3.59 -3.57 -4.79
CA MET A 148 -5.04 -3.42 -4.98
C MET A 148 -5.35 -2.11 -5.68
N LEU A 149 -6.04 -2.16 -6.81
CA LEU A 149 -6.55 -1.00 -7.52
C LEU A 149 -7.99 -0.76 -7.10
N ILE A 150 -8.30 0.46 -6.63
CA ILE A 150 -9.62 0.80 -6.07
C ILE A 150 -10.23 1.93 -6.88
N GLN A 151 -11.41 1.68 -7.46
CA GLN A 151 -12.27 2.74 -7.96
C GLN A 151 -13.26 3.10 -6.85
N PRO A 152 -13.15 4.28 -6.21
CA PRO A 152 -13.98 4.66 -5.08
C PRO A 152 -15.47 4.69 -5.43
N GLY A 153 -16.29 4.37 -4.45
CA GLY A 153 -17.74 4.49 -4.50
C GLY A 153 -18.25 5.79 -3.90
N LYS A 154 -19.47 5.75 -3.38
CA LYS A 154 -20.10 6.91 -2.72
C LYS A 154 -19.68 7.04 -1.26
N THR A 155 -19.32 5.95 -0.60
CA THR A 155 -18.87 5.93 0.79
C THR A 155 -17.37 6.16 0.81
N PRO A 156 -16.87 7.17 1.53
CA PRO A 156 -15.46 7.47 1.57
C PRO A 156 -14.62 6.36 2.22
N VAL A 157 -13.45 6.08 1.67
CA VAL A 157 -12.42 5.17 2.22
C VAL A 157 -11.15 5.94 2.53
N GLY A 158 -10.39 5.50 3.52
CA GLY A 158 -9.10 6.11 3.87
C GLY A 158 -9.20 7.59 4.24
N GLY A 159 -8.12 8.33 4.04
CA GLY A 159 -8.09 9.79 4.19
C GLY A 159 -8.27 10.30 5.62
N THR A 160 -8.02 9.48 6.64
CA THR A 160 -7.97 9.90 8.04
C THR A 160 -6.63 10.52 8.39
N THR A 161 -6.57 11.26 9.51
CA THR A 161 -5.37 11.94 9.97
C THR A 161 -5.13 11.71 11.46
N GLY A 162 -3.89 11.92 11.91
CA GLY A 162 -3.47 11.76 13.30
C GLY A 162 -3.04 10.34 13.63
N PRO A 163 -2.82 10.03 14.92
CA PRO A 163 -2.40 8.71 15.37
C PRO A 163 -3.33 7.61 14.85
N GLY A 164 -2.77 6.52 14.34
CA GLY A 164 -3.52 5.42 13.73
C GLY A 164 -3.94 5.62 12.28
N ALA A 165 -3.65 6.78 11.66
CA ALA A 165 -3.88 6.98 10.23
C ALA A 165 -2.72 6.44 9.40
N TRP A 166 -3.02 5.95 8.21
CA TRP A 166 -2.01 5.69 7.20
C TRP A 166 -1.35 7.00 6.76
N VAL A 167 -0.03 7.01 6.65
CA VAL A 167 0.72 8.24 6.33
C VAL A 167 1.40 8.13 4.97
N TRP A 168 2.01 7.00 4.68
CA TRP A 168 2.86 6.81 3.53
C TRP A 168 2.96 5.34 3.15
N ALA A 169 3.19 5.06 1.87
CA ALA A 169 3.57 3.76 1.37
C ALA A 169 4.79 3.91 0.44
N GLU A 170 5.62 2.89 0.34
CA GLU A 170 6.79 2.89 -0.54
C GLU A 170 6.78 1.65 -1.43
N LEU A 171 7.00 1.85 -2.72
CA LEU A 171 7.27 0.77 -3.65
C LEU A 171 8.77 0.48 -3.63
N TRP A 172 9.13 -0.74 -3.29
CA TRP A 172 10.47 -1.28 -3.46
C TRP A 172 10.51 -1.99 -4.81
N THR A 173 11.49 -1.66 -5.67
CA THR A 173 11.56 -2.09 -7.06
C THR A 173 12.99 -2.41 -7.47
N ASP A 174 13.17 -3.30 -8.42
CA ASP A 174 14.48 -3.57 -9.04
C ASP A 174 14.82 -2.52 -10.13
N ASP A 175 13.80 -1.79 -10.66
CA ASP A 175 13.98 -0.81 -11.74
C ASP A 175 12.97 0.35 -11.59
N ILE A 176 13.44 1.44 -10.99
CA ILE A 176 12.61 2.66 -10.77
C ILE A 176 12.00 3.18 -12.06
N VAL A 177 12.72 3.12 -13.19
CA VAL A 177 12.24 3.68 -14.47
C VAL A 177 11.06 2.86 -14.99
N LYS A 178 11.18 1.55 -15.00
CA LYS A 178 10.10 0.65 -15.42
C LYS A 178 8.91 0.72 -14.48
N ALA A 179 9.15 0.68 -13.16
CA ALA A 179 8.09 0.80 -12.17
C ALA A 179 7.34 2.14 -12.31
N SER A 180 8.07 3.25 -12.45
CA SER A 180 7.45 4.57 -12.62
C SER A 180 6.60 4.64 -13.89
N GLN A 181 7.06 4.09 -15.01
CA GLN A 181 6.29 4.05 -16.24
C GLN A 181 5.04 3.18 -16.08
N PHE A 182 5.18 2.01 -15.47
CA PHE A 182 4.04 1.12 -15.21
C PHE A 182 2.93 1.82 -14.42
N TYR A 183 3.26 2.44 -13.28
CA TYR A 183 2.26 3.11 -12.45
C TYR A 183 1.71 4.40 -13.09
N THR A 184 2.50 5.08 -13.92
CA THR A 184 2.00 6.20 -14.75
C THR A 184 0.92 5.73 -15.71
N ASP A 185 1.15 4.64 -16.43
CA ASP A 185 0.21 4.09 -17.40
C ASP A 185 -1.05 3.49 -16.76
N VAL A 186 -0.89 2.83 -15.60
CA VAL A 186 -1.96 2.09 -14.92
C VAL A 186 -2.82 2.97 -14.03
N VAL A 187 -2.19 3.86 -13.27
CA VAL A 187 -2.84 4.69 -12.24
C VAL A 187 -3.06 6.12 -12.70
N GLY A 188 -2.22 6.60 -13.60
CA GLY A 188 -2.27 7.99 -14.06
C GLY A 188 -1.54 8.96 -13.13
N VAL A 189 -0.51 8.49 -12.42
CA VAL A 189 0.34 9.32 -11.57
C VAL A 189 1.54 9.85 -12.34
N GLY A 190 2.05 11.02 -11.93
CA GLY A 190 3.35 11.52 -12.32
C GLY A 190 4.46 10.90 -11.45
N HIS A 191 5.69 11.20 -11.81
CA HIS A 191 6.87 10.74 -11.10
C HIS A 191 7.89 11.88 -11.02
N GLU A 192 8.50 12.05 -9.84
CA GLU A 192 9.55 13.03 -9.60
C GLU A 192 10.69 12.38 -8.82
N GLY A 193 11.95 12.75 -9.17
CA GLY A 193 13.14 12.30 -8.47
C GLY A 193 13.73 13.41 -7.62
N TYR A 194 14.26 13.05 -6.45
CA TYR A 194 14.98 13.94 -5.52
C TYR A 194 16.32 13.37 -5.15
N ASP A 195 17.27 14.26 -4.88
CA ASP A 195 18.49 13.90 -4.14
C ASP A 195 18.20 13.98 -2.63
N ARG A 196 18.41 12.89 -1.93
CA ARG A 196 18.21 12.77 -0.49
C ARG A 196 19.55 12.51 0.17
N GLY A 197 20.39 13.56 0.22
CA GLY A 197 21.72 13.49 0.81
C GLY A 197 22.67 12.58 0.04
N GLY A 198 22.70 12.70 -1.29
CA GLY A 198 23.53 11.90 -2.20
C GLY A 198 22.93 10.54 -2.57
N LYS A 199 21.68 10.27 -2.19
CA LYS A 199 20.94 9.07 -2.59
C LYS A 199 19.70 9.46 -3.38
N PRO A 200 19.46 8.85 -4.55
CA PRO A 200 18.23 9.10 -5.31
C PRO A 200 17.02 8.60 -4.51
N TYR A 201 15.99 9.42 -4.43
CA TYR A 201 14.69 9.07 -3.89
C TYR A 201 13.62 9.55 -4.86
N HIS A 202 12.68 8.71 -5.16
CA HIS A 202 11.63 8.99 -6.13
C HIS A 202 10.27 8.98 -5.48
N VAL A 203 9.33 9.72 -6.05
CA VAL A 203 7.96 9.79 -5.55
C VAL A 203 6.96 9.77 -6.69
N PHE A 204 5.84 9.15 -6.46
CA PHE A 204 4.65 9.31 -7.27
C PHE A 204 3.94 10.60 -6.93
N THR A 205 3.44 11.30 -7.95
CA THR A 205 2.73 12.57 -7.78
C THR A 205 1.37 12.53 -8.46
N SER A 206 0.40 13.20 -7.89
CA SER A 206 -0.90 13.40 -8.51
C SER A 206 -1.53 14.69 -8.00
N GLN A 207 -2.03 15.52 -8.94
CA GLN A 207 -2.66 16.80 -8.61
C GLN A 207 -1.78 17.70 -7.71
N GLY A 208 -0.48 17.75 -8.00
CA GLY A 208 0.49 18.55 -7.25
C GLY A 208 0.76 18.07 -5.82
N THR A 209 0.46 16.81 -5.52
CA THR A 209 0.67 16.20 -4.19
C THR A 209 1.47 14.92 -4.33
N TYR A 210 2.42 14.70 -3.43
CA TYR A 210 3.13 13.44 -3.28
C TYR A 210 2.19 12.35 -2.77
N ARG A 211 2.26 11.16 -3.36
CA ARG A 211 1.34 10.06 -3.08
C ARG A 211 2.02 8.87 -2.42
N ALA A 212 3.19 8.48 -2.91
CA ALA A 212 3.96 7.35 -2.40
C ALA A 212 5.43 7.52 -2.77
N GLY A 213 6.32 6.83 -2.07
CA GLY A 213 7.73 6.73 -2.40
C GLY A 213 8.02 5.59 -3.38
N ILE A 214 9.18 5.68 -4.04
CA ILE A 214 9.74 4.61 -4.86
C ILE A 214 11.21 4.48 -4.47
N ILE A 215 11.64 3.29 -4.13
CA ILE A 215 13.00 2.99 -3.69
C ILE A 215 13.52 1.82 -4.53
N GLU A 216 14.70 1.99 -5.10
CA GLU A 216 15.42 0.87 -5.68
C GLU A 216 15.92 -0.05 -4.57
N ILE A 217 15.73 -1.35 -4.73
CA ILE A 217 16.16 -2.35 -3.76
C ILE A 217 17.69 -2.31 -3.71
N PRO A 218 18.32 -2.03 -2.55
CA PRO A 218 19.75 -2.05 -2.43
C PRO A 218 20.35 -3.43 -2.78
N GLU A 219 21.46 -3.46 -3.50
CA GLU A 219 22.13 -4.70 -3.93
C GLU A 219 22.46 -5.64 -2.75
N GLU A 220 22.69 -5.07 -1.55
CA GLU A 220 22.99 -5.84 -0.33
C GLU A 220 21.76 -6.60 0.21
N LEU A 221 20.55 -6.32 -0.29
CA LEU A 221 19.30 -6.93 0.15
C LEU A 221 18.79 -7.99 -0.84
N GLU A 222 19.67 -8.93 -1.23
CA GLU A 222 19.43 -9.98 -2.24
C GLU A 222 18.14 -10.81 -2.03
N THR A 223 17.64 -10.89 -0.80
CA THR A 223 16.44 -11.67 -0.45
C THR A 223 15.15 -10.86 -0.49
N VAL A 224 15.24 -9.54 -0.60
CA VAL A 224 14.07 -8.66 -0.71
C VAL A 224 13.53 -8.77 -2.14
N LYS A 225 12.23 -8.85 -2.26
CA LYS A 225 11.54 -8.88 -3.55
C LYS A 225 10.82 -7.55 -3.77
N PRO A 226 10.59 -7.15 -5.03
CA PRO A 226 9.74 -6.01 -5.34
C PRO A 226 8.40 -6.12 -4.62
N GLY A 227 7.94 -4.99 -4.08
CA GLY A 227 6.71 -4.97 -3.30
C GLY A 227 6.41 -3.62 -2.67
N TRP A 228 5.17 -3.48 -2.22
CA TRP A 228 4.72 -2.30 -1.48
C TRP A 228 4.92 -2.50 0.04
N ALA A 229 5.41 -1.46 0.73
CA ALA A 229 5.65 -1.42 2.17
C ALA A 229 5.04 -0.15 2.81
#